data_f135ef05d08647a0a39f52773dbf2f5b
#
_entry.id   f135ef05d08647a0a39f52773dbf2f5b
#
_cell.length_a   1.000
_cell.length_b   1.000
_cell.length_c   1.000
_cell.angle_alpha   90.00
_cell.angle_beta   90.00
_cell.angle_gamma   90.00
#
_symmetry.space_group_name_H-M   'P 1'
#
loop_
_entity.id
_entity.type
_entity.pdbx_description
1 polymer ?
#
loop_
_entity_poly.entity_id
_entity_poly.type
_entity_poly.pdbx_seq_one_letter_code
_entity_poly.pdbx_strand_id
1 'polypeptide(L)'
;MADQVSPDQGLVIELGAGTGNVTQALLDAGLSPDHLIVVERDPAFYVLLKQRFPFLKILRGDAARLRRVLAPLGISSAVAVVSSLPLLSMPKPIRQRIVEESFAVLAERGTFIQYTYGAFSPLRRRQSGLKGEVAERVWRNFPPAAVWRFRRRGSAAHVA
;
A
#
# COMPACT_ATOMS: atom_id res chain seq x y z
N MET A 1 2.58 -2.32 10.64
CA MET A 1 2.08 -2.23 9.25
C MET A 1 1.72 -3.59 8.67
N ALA A 2 2.61 -4.55 8.74
CA ALA A 2 2.35 -5.93 8.31
C ALA A 2 1.16 -6.56 9.06
N ASP A 3 1.04 -6.33 10.36
CA ASP A 3 -0.07 -6.81 11.22
C ASP A 3 -1.47 -6.30 10.82
N GLN A 4 -1.55 -5.40 9.83
CA GLN A 4 -2.81 -4.83 9.34
C GLN A 4 -3.37 -5.61 8.12
N VAL A 5 -2.63 -6.60 7.65
CA VAL A 5 -3.00 -7.47 6.52
C VAL A 5 -3.18 -8.88 7.05
N SER A 6 -4.37 -9.45 6.87
CA SER A 6 -4.60 -10.86 7.20
C SER A 6 -4.00 -11.73 6.11
N PRO A 7 -3.08 -12.66 6.43
CA PRO A 7 -2.30 -13.43 5.46
C PRO A 7 -3.12 -14.23 4.44
N ASP A 8 -4.31 -14.67 4.83
CA ASP A 8 -5.14 -15.61 4.06
C ASP A 8 -6.26 -14.96 3.24
N GLN A 9 -6.32 -13.62 3.15
CA GLN A 9 -7.49 -12.92 2.60
C GLN A 9 -7.38 -12.49 1.12
N GLY A 10 -6.30 -12.79 0.42
CA GLY A 10 -6.13 -12.48 -1.00
C GLY A 10 -4.96 -11.55 -1.33
N LEU A 11 -4.96 -11.01 -2.52
CA LEU A 11 -3.83 -10.27 -3.09
C LEU A 11 -3.55 -8.95 -2.36
N VAL A 12 -2.30 -8.72 -2.03
CA VAL A 12 -1.76 -7.48 -1.45
C VAL A 12 -0.82 -6.82 -2.45
N ILE A 13 -0.92 -5.52 -2.62
CA ILE A 13 -0.04 -4.75 -3.49
C ILE A 13 0.76 -3.76 -2.64
N GLU A 14 2.08 -3.83 -2.70
CA GLU A 14 2.98 -2.87 -2.07
C GLU A 14 3.43 -1.82 -3.09
N LEU A 15 3.34 -0.53 -2.72
CA LEU A 15 3.75 0.60 -3.54
C LEU A 15 4.96 1.31 -2.93
N GLY A 16 6.04 1.44 -3.72
CA GLY A 16 7.25 2.15 -3.32
C GLY A 16 8.03 1.41 -2.25
N ALA A 17 8.38 0.16 -2.51
CA ALA A 17 9.06 -0.72 -1.56
C ALA A 17 10.48 -0.25 -1.20
N GLY A 18 11.12 0.54 -2.07
CA GLY A 18 12.48 1.06 -1.85
C GLY A 18 13.48 -0.07 -1.59
N THR A 19 14.06 -0.10 -0.39
CA THR A 19 15.00 -1.16 0.02
C THR A 19 14.33 -2.48 0.42
N GLY A 20 13.01 -2.55 0.47
CA GLY A 20 12.24 -3.76 0.77
C GLY A 20 12.05 -4.05 2.27
N ASN A 21 12.15 -3.05 3.13
CA ASN A 21 11.96 -3.26 4.58
C ASN A 21 10.50 -3.58 4.92
N VAL A 22 9.54 -2.94 4.24
CA VAL A 22 8.12 -3.24 4.42
C VAL A 22 7.77 -4.55 3.75
N THR A 23 8.34 -4.85 2.58
CA THR A 23 8.25 -6.16 1.92
C THR A 23 8.65 -7.28 2.87
N GLN A 24 9.84 -7.17 3.50
CA GLN A 24 10.31 -8.15 4.47
C GLN A 24 9.35 -8.30 5.66
N ALA A 25 8.89 -7.18 6.23
CA ALA A 25 7.97 -7.20 7.36
C ALA A 25 6.61 -7.85 7.02
N LEU A 26 6.13 -7.71 5.77
CA LEU A 26 4.92 -8.39 5.31
C LEU A 26 5.11 -9.90 5.24
N LEU A 27 6.26 -10.35 4.71
CA LEU A 27 6.62 -11.77 4.65
C LEU A 27 6.82 -12.37 6.03
N ASP A 28 7.52 -11.67 6.93
CA ASP A 28 7.76 -12.10 8.32
C ASP A 28 6.45 -12.21 9.13
N ALA A 29 5.43 -11.42 8.77
CA ALA A 29 4.09 -11.51 9.33
C ALA A 29 3.25 -12.66 8.75
N GLY A 30 3.82 -13.49 7.86
CA GLY A 30 3.18 -14.67 7.30
C GLY A 30 2.44 -14.45 5.99
N LEU A 31 2.58 -13.27 5.34
CA LEU A 31 2.00 -13.07 4.01
C LEU A 31 2.69 -13.99 3.00
N SER A 32 1.91 -14.83 2.30
CA SER A 32 2.46 -15.68 1.25
C SER A 32 3.07 -14.85 0.11
N PRO A 33 4.26 -15.23 -0.39
CA PRO A 33 4.86 -14.59 -1.57
C PRO A 33 3.93 -14.55 -2.78
N ASP A 34 3.09 -15.55 -2.97
CA ASP A 34 2.13 -15.63 -4.08
C ASP A 34 1.00 -14.59 -3.96
N HIS A 35 0.77 -14.09 -2.76
CA HIS A 35 -0.22 -13.07 -2.47
C HIS A 35 0.37 -11.65 -2.40
N LEU A 36 1.66 -11.47 -2.67
CA LEU A 36 2.32 -10.16 -2.64
C LEU A 36 2.82 -9.75 -4.03
N ILE A 37 2.36 -8.57 -4.47
CA ILE A 37 2.92 -7.88 -5.64
C ILE A 37 3.56 -6.59 -5.17
N VAL A 38 4.80 -6.39 -5.59
CA VAL A 38 5.58 -5.19 -5.28
C VAL A 38 5.69 -4.32 -6.52
N VAL A 39 5.35 -3.03 -6.39
CA VAL A 39 5.47 -2.04 -7.48
C VAL A 39 6.49 -0.98 -7.06
N GLU A 40 7.58 -0.90 -7.81
CA GLU A 40 8.65 0.06 -7.60
C GLU A 40 8.96 0.80 -8.90
N ARG A 41 9.09 2.13 -8.82
CA ARG A 41 9.35 2.96 -10.01
C ARG A 41 10.85 3.15 -10.27
N ASP A 42 11.62 3.29 -9.21
CA ASP A 42 13.06 3.54 -9.30
C ASP A 42 13.79 2.30 -9.83
N PRO A 43 14.59 2.43 -10.90
CA PRO A 43 15.26 1.28 -11.50
C PRO A 43 16.32 0.64 -10.60
N ALA A 44 16.98 1.43 -9.74
CA ALA A 44 18.00 0.89 -8.84
C ALA A 44 17.35 0.07 -7.71
N PHE A 45 16.26 0.58 -7.11
CA PHE A 45 15.50 -0.17 -6.12
C PHE A 45 14.80 -1.39 -6.73
N TYR A 46 14.30 -1.27 -7.96
CA TYR A 46 13.73 -2.43 -8.66
C TYR A 46 14.76 -3.57 -8.80
N VAL A 47 15.98 -3.28 -9.22
CA VAL A 47 17.06 -4.28 -9.34
C VAL A 47 17.40 -4.86 -7.97
N LEU A 48 17.57 -4.01 -6.95
CA LEU A 48 17.85 -4.43 -5.58
C LEU A 48 16.77 -5.38 -5.04
N LEU A 49 15.49 -5.04 -5.23
CA LEU A 49 14.37 -5.86 -4.79
C LEU A 49 14.35 -7.22 -5.49
N LYS A 50 14.62 -7.27 -6.80
CA LYS A 50 14.72 -8.53 -7.56
C LYS A 50 15.85 -9.43 -7.07
N GLN A 51 16.97 -8.85 -6.62
CA GLN A 51 18.07 -9.60 -6.02
C GLN A 51 17.73 -10.10 -4.63
N ARG A 52 17.10 -9.24 -3.81
CA ARG A 52 16.75 -9.55 -2.41
C ARG A 52 15.59 -10.54 -2.30
N PHE A 53 14.61 -10.45 -3.20
CA PHE A 53 13.39 -11.25 -3.20
C PHE A 53 13.15 -11.87 -4.58
N PRO A 54 14.02 -12.80 -5.05
CA PRO A 54 13.91 -13.37 -6.40
C PRO A 54 12.62 -14.18 -6.62
N PHE A 55 11.98 -14.61 -5.55
CA PHE A 55 10.73 -15.37 -5.54
C PHE A 55 9.46 -14.50 -5.58
N LEU A 56 9.59 -13.16 -5.42
CA LEU A 56 8.44 -12.26 -5.46
C LEU A 56 8.12 -11.76 -6.86
N LYS A 57 6.85 -11.46 -7.07
CA LYS A 57 6.39 -10.71 -8.24
C LYS A 57 6.64 -9.22 -8.05
N ILE A 58 7.73 -8.73 -8.61
CA ILE A 58 8.13 -7.33 -8.53
C ILE A 58 7.96 -6.70 -9.91
N LEU A 59 7.19 -5.63 -9.98
CA LEU A 59 6.87 -4.89 -11.19
C LEU A 59 7.55 -3.53 -11.17
N ARG A 60 8.19 -3.17 -12.28
CA ARG A 60 8.68 -1.81 -12.46
C ARG A 60 7.56 -0.94 -13.01
N GLY A 61 7.10 0.05 -12.23
CA GLY A 61 5.99 0.87 -12.65
C GLY A 61 5.71 2.07 -11.75
N ASP A 62 4.88 2.98 -12.25
CA ASP A 62 4.44 4.18 -11.55
C ASP A 62 3.11 3.90 -10.82
N ALA A 63 3.07 4.09 -9.52
CA ALA A 63 1.87 3.95 -8.69
C ALA A 63 0.71 4.87 -9.15
N ALA A 64 1.02 6.02 -9.78
CA ALA A 64 0.01 6.89 -10.38
C ALA A 64 -0.65 6.29 -11.64
N ARG A 65 -0.19 5.11 -12.09
CA ARG A 65 -0.73 4.35 -13.22
C ARG A 65 -0.90 2.87 -12.86
N LEU A 66 -1.27 2.59 -11.61
CA LEU A 66 -1.28 1.24 -11.03
C LEU A 66 -2.09 0.25 -11.85
N ARG A 67 -3.30 0.59 -12.29
CA ARG A 67 -4.12 -0.29 -13.15
C ARG A 67 -3.40 -0.70 -14.43
N ARG A 68 -2.68 0.24 -15.05
CA ARG A 68 -1.89 -0.04 -16.26
C ARG A 68 -0.70 -0.97 -15.96
N VAL A 69 -0.07 -0.82 -14.79
CA VAL A 69 1.04 -1.68 -14.35
C VAL A 69 0.57 -3.11 -14.10
N LEU A 70 -0.64 -3.28 -13.57
CA LEU A 70 -1.23 -4.59 -13.24
C LEU A 70 -1.94 -5.27 -14.42
N ALA A 71 -2.36 -4.51 -15.43
CA ALA A 71 -3.13 -5.01 -16.58
C ALA A 71 -2.51 -6.23 -17.29
N PRO A 72 -1.17 -6.28 -17.55
CA PRO A 72 -0.55 -7.46 -18.19
C PRO A 72 -0.67 -8.75 -17.37
N LEU A 73 -0.94 -8.65 -16.07
CA LEU A 73 -1.14 -9.78 -15.17
C LEU A 73 -2.62 -10.17 -14.99
N GLY A 74 -3.54 -9.45 -15.64
CA GLY A 74 -4.98 -9.65 -15.46
C GLY A 74 -5.50 -9.30 -14.07
N ILE A 75 -4.73 -8.53 -13.27
CA ILE A 75 -5.08 -8.20 -11.89
C ILE A 75 -5.95 -6.97 -11.86
N SER A 76 -7.18 -7.14 -11.38
CA SER A 76 -8.18 -6.07 -11.25
C SER A 76 -8.65 -5.85 -9.81
N SER A 77 -8.31 -6.74 -8.87
CA SER A 77 -8.79 -6.66 -7.50
C SER A 77 -7.72 -7.10 -6.49
N ALA A 78 -7.60 -6.34 -5.39
CA ALA A 78 -6.72 -6.62 -4.26
C ALA A 78 -7.47 -6.37 -2.95
N VAL A 79 -7.13 -7.10 -1.89
CA VAL A 79 -7.71 -6.90 -0.55
C VAL A 79 -7.03 -5.77 0.20
N ALA A 80 -5.76 -5.50 -0.12
CA ALA A 80 -5.03 -4.39 0.46
C ALA A 80 -4.05 -3.78 -0.54
N VAL A 81 -3.87 -2.46 -0.43
CA VAL A 81 -2.75 -1.71 -1.01
C VAL A 81 -1.96 -1.09 0.13
N VAL A 82 -0.69 -1.46 0.24
CA VAL A 82 0.25 -0.99 1.27
C VAL A 82 1.19 0.02 0.61
N SER A 83 1.22 1.25 1.09
CA SER A 83 2.02 2.32 0.49
C SER A 83 3.07 2.85 1.46
N SER A 84 4.33 2.81 1.05
CA SER A 84 5.47 3.46 1.70
C SER A 84 5.90 4.73 0.98
N LEU A 85 5.14 5.17 -0.03
CA LEU A 85 5.43 6.39 -0.77
C LEU A 85 5.30 7.64 0.12
N PRO A 86 6.16 8.64 -0.04
CA PRO A 86 6.13 9.87 0.74
C PRO A 86 5.01 10.81 0.25
N LEU A 87 3.75 10.39 0.37
CA LEU A 87 2.59 11.09 -0.21
C LEU A 87 2.47 12.54 0.24
N LEU A 88 2.87 12.88 1.48
CA LEU A 88 2.82 14.24 2.00
C LEU A 88 3.78 15.20 1.26
N SER A 89 4.92 14.69 0.79
CA SER A 89 5.94 15.46 0.07
C SER A 89 5.68 15.51 -1.44
N MET A 90 4.71 14.73 -1.94
CA MET A 90 4.36 14.71 -3.35
C MET A 90 3.43 15.84 -3.73
N PRO A 91 3.52 16.38 -4.99
CA PRO A 91 2.55 17.31 -5.53
C PRO A 91 1.13 16.76 -5.41
N LYS A 92 0.17 17.64 -5.04
CA LYS A 92 -1.23 17.23 -4.80
C LYS A 92 -1.85 16.41 -5.94
N PRO A 93 -1.68 16.77 -7.24
CA PRO A 93 -2.27 15.98 -8.34
C PRO A 93 -1.73 14.55 -8.40
N ILE A 94 -0.41 14.38 -8.20
CA ILE A 94 0.23 13.05 -8.21
C ILE A 94 -0.27 12.21 -7.04
N ARG A 95 -0.30 12.78 -5.84
CA ARG A 95 -0.81 12.12 -4.64
C ARG A 95 -2.27 11.68 -4.82
N GLN A 96 -3.12 12.56 -5.35
CA GLN A 96 -4.52 12.23 -5.63
C GLN A 96 -4.64 11.08 -6.61
N ARG A 97 -3.86 11.10 -7.69
CA ARG A 97 -3.86 10.05 -8.70
C ARG A 97 -3.43 8.70 -8.13
N ILE A 98 -2.38 8.64 -7.30
CA ILE A 98 -1.95 7.41 -6.64
C ILE A 98 -3.07 6.83 -5.77
N VAL A 99 -3.76 7.66 -5.01
CA VAL A 99 -4.86 7.22 -4.15
C VAL A 99 -6.04 6.71 -5.00
N GLU A 100 -6.43 7.44 -6.05
CA GLU A 100 -7.48 7.02 -6.98
C GLU A 100 -7.18 5.68 -7.64
N GLU A 101 -5.96 5.50 -8.16
CA GLU A 101 -5.51 4.25 -8.78
C GLU A 101 -5.49 3.10 -7.76
N SER A 102 -5.04 3.37 -6.51
CA SER A 102 -5.05 2.37 -5.43
C SER A 102 -6.47 1.93 -5.09
N PHE A 103 -7.39 2.87 -4.94
CA PHE A 103 -8.79 2.51 -4.67
C PHE A 103 -9.47 1.86 -5.87
N ALA A 104 -9.07 2.15 -7.10
CA ALA A 104 -9.63 1.52 -8.29
C ALA A 104 -9.32 0.02 -8.40
N VAL A 105 -8.21 -0.43 -7.81
CA VAL A 105 -7.81 -1.86 -7.76
C VAL A 105 -8.18 -2.54 -6.44
N LEU A 106 -8.69 -1.81 -5.44
CA LEU A 106 -9.14 -2.39 -4.20
C LEU A 106 -10.53 -3.02 -4.35
N ALA A 107 -10.69 -4.24 -3.83
CA ALA A 107 -11.99 -4.85 -3.61
C ALA A 107 -12.91 -3.91 -2.81
N GLU A 108 -14.22 -4.17 -2.80
CA GLU A 108 -15.21 -3.29 -2.15
C GLU A 108 -14.87 -3.04 -0.66
N ARG A 109 -14.46 -4.09 0.06
CA ARG A 109 -14.02 -4.01 1.47
C ARG A 109 -12.51 -3.86 1.64
N GLY A 110 -11.79 -3.63 0.53
CA GLY A 110 -10.35 -3.50 0.53
C GLY A 110 -9.85 -2.28 1.30
N THR A 111 -8.61 -2.34 1.74
CA THR A 111 -8.01 -1.35 2.62
C THR A 111 -6.76 -0.74 1.98
N PHE A 112 -6.70 0.59 1.95
CA PHE A 112 -5.47 1.32 1.64
C PHE A 112 -4.73 1.63 2.94
N ILE A 113 -3.49 1.14 3.06
CA ILE A 113 -2.63 1.29 4.23
C ILE A 113 -1.46 2.19 3.84
N GLN A 114 -1.31 3.32 4.52
CA GLN A 114 -0.26 4.29 4.25
C GLN A 114 0.66 4.43 5.45
N TYR A 115 1.95 4.22 5.21
CA TYR A 115 3.01 4.55 6.14
C TYR A 115 3.45 6.02 5.96
N THR A 116 3.48 6.81 7.04
CA THR A 116 3.93 8.20 7.01
C THR A 116 4.88 8.48 8.16
N TYR A 117 5.95 9.24 7.87
CA TYR A 117 6.73 9.88 8.91
C TYR A 117 6.01 11.18 9.32
N GLY A 118 5.60 11.26 10.60
CA GLY A 118 4.91 12.40 11.18
C GLY A 118 3.45 12.12 11.59
N ALA A 119 2.89 13.07 12.35
CA ALA A 119 1.56 12.94 12.98
C ALA A 119 0.38 13.32 12.06
N PHE A 120 0.64 13.80 10.85
CA PHE A 120 -0.40 14.33 9.97
C PHE A 120 -0.95 13.27 9.02
N SER A 121 -2.29 13.27 8.85
CA SER A 121 -2.94 12.41 7.88
C SER A 121 -2.47 12.73 6.45
N PRO A 122 -2.04 11.73 5.67
CA PRO A 122 -1.65 11.92 4.27
C PRO A 122 -2.81 12.28 3.36
N LEU A 123 -4.04 11.99 3.80
CA LEU A 123 -5.27 12.30 3.08
C LEU A 123 -6.12 13.25 3.93
N ARG A 124 -6.56 14.36 3.35
CA ARG A 124 -7.48 15.28 4.04
C ARG A 124 -8.81 14.57 4.30
N ARG A 125 -9.36 14.71 5.52
CA ARG A 125 -10.67 14.16 5.96
C ARG A 125 -11.86 14.47 5.03
N ARG A 126 -11.70 15.42 4.10
CA ARG A 126 -12.72 15.89 3.16
C ARG A 126 -12.59 15.32 1.73
N GLN A 127 -11.72 14.36 1.46
CA GLN A 127 -11.85 13.62 0.21
C GLN A 127 -13.07 12.71 0.34
N SER A 128 -14.14 13.16 -0.33
CA SER A 128 -15.47 12.57 -0.35
C SER A 128 -15.41 11.04 -0.51
N GLY A 129 -15.98 10.33 0.47
CA GLY A 129 -16.18 8.90 0.36
C GLY A 129 -15.14 8.00 1.08
N LEU A 130 -14.09 8.55 1.72
CA LEU A 130 -13.11 7.76 2.46
C LEU A 130 -13.24 7.95 3.97
N LYS A 131 -13.12 6.86 4.73
CA LYS A 131 -12.97 6.84 6.19
C LYS A 131 -11.50 6.51 6.48
N GLY A 132 -10.78 7.42 7.13
CA GLY A 132 -9.40 7.22 7.56
C GLY A 132 -9.31 7.12 9.07
N GLU A 133 -8.53 6.17 9.55
CA GLU A 133 -8.21 5.98 10.97
C GLU A 133 -6.71 5.73 11.14
N VAL A 134 -6.15 6.15 12.28
CA VAL A 134 -4.78 5.79 12.67
C VAL A 134 -4.83 4.37 13.21
N ALA A 135 -4.20 3.44 12.51
CA ALA A 135 -4.16 2.04 12.92
C ALA A 135 -3.05 1.78 13.95
N GLU A 136 -1.91 2.49 13.81
CA GLU A 136 -0.77 2.29 14.69
C GLU A 136 0.14 3.53 14.69
N ARG A 137 0.80 3.80 15.84
CA ARG A 137 1.87 4.79 15.97
C ARG A 137 3.14 4.11 16.39
N VAL A 138 4.18 4.24 15.58
CA VAL A 138 5.50 3.66 15.86
C VAL A 138 6.40 4.74 16.48
N TRP A 139 6.47 4.75 17.80
CA TRP A 139 7.24 5.75 18.57
C TRP A 139 8.76 5.50 18.57
N ARG A 140 9.20 4.30 18.17
CA ARG A 140 10.64 3.94 18.12
C ARG A 140 11.41 4.59 16.97
N ASN A 141 10.71 5.20 16.01
CA ASN A 141 11.33 5.94 14.92
C ASN A 141 11.41 7.42 15.27
N PHE A 142 12.51 8.06 14.90
CA PHE A 142 12.64 9.51 15.01
C PHE A 142 12.81 10.10 13.59
N PRO A 143 11.83 10.88 13.08
CA PRO A 143 10.53 11.21 13.68
C PRO A 143 9.57 10.02 13.80
N PRO A 144 8.58 10.07 14.73
CA PRO A 144 7.58 9.02 14.89
C PRO A 144 6.84 8.76 13.59
N ALA A 145 6.61 7.47 13.31
CA ALA A 145 5.85 7.07 12.14
C ALA A 145 4.42 6.70 12.52
N ALA A 146 3.48 6.96 11.62
CA ALA A 146 2.09 6.56 11.76
C ALA A 146 1.65 5.67 10.59
N VAL A 147 0.91 4.63 10.92
CA VAL A 147 0.23 3.77 9.95
C VAL A 147 -1.22 4.20 9.87
N TRP A 148 -1.62 4.68 8.72
CA TRP A 148 -2.98 5.12 8.43
C TRP A 148 -3.71 4.07 7.63
N ARG A 149 -4.98 3.78 8.02
CA ARG A 149 -5.88 2.90 7.30
C ARG A 149 -7.02 3.69 6.71
N PHE A 150 -7.27 3.51 5.40
CA PHE A 150 -8.35 4.17 4.68
C PHE A 150 -9.25 3.12 4.01
N ARG A 151 -10.56 3.29 4.13
CA ARG A 151 -11.59 2.47 3.50
C ARG A 151 -12.66 3.35 2.85
N ARG A 152 -13.42 2.78 1.90
CA ARG A 152 -14.61 3.46 1.37
C ARG A 152 -15.67 3.65 2.45
N ARG A 153 -16.33 4.80 2.46
CA ARG A 153 -17.52 5.01 3.31
C ARG A 153 -18.64 4.15 2.73
N GLY A 154 -19.33 3.36 3.56
CA GLY A 154 -20.41 2.44 3.15
C GLY A 154 -20.04 0.96 3.21
N SER A 155 -18.77 0.60 3.37
CA SER A 155 -18.35 -0.76 3.70
C SER A 155 -18.52 -0.98 5.22
N ALA A 156 -19.76 -1.01 5.71
CA ALA A 156 -20.06 -1.37 7.09
C ALA A 156 -19.73 -2.86 7.29
N ALA A 157 -18.89 -3.16 8.28
CA ALA A 157 -18.81 -4.50 8.82
C ALA A 157 -20.18 -4.86 9.38
N HIS A 158 -20.93 -5.74 8.74
CA HIS A 158 -21.97 -6.49 9.42
C HIS A 158 -21.22 -7.46 10.34
N VAL A 159 -21.13 -7.08 11.61
CA VAL A 159 -20.82 -8.01 12.68
C VAL A 159 -22.08 -8.88 12.81
N ALA A 160 -21.99 -10.11 12.38
CA ALA A 160 -22.91 -11.17 12.79
C ALA A 160 -22.29 -11.88 13.98
#